data_881d5f933a248d2dede3f4a08cb03d24
#
_entry.id   881d5f933a248d2dede3f4a08cb03d24
#
_cell.length_a   1.000
_cell.length_b   1.000
_cell.length_c   1.000
_cell.angle_alpha   90.00
_cell.angle_beta   90.00
_cell.angle_gamma   90.00
#
_symmetry.space_group_name_H-M   'P 1'
#
loop_
_entity.id
_entity.type
_entity.pdbx_description
1 polymer ?
#
loop_
_entity_poly.entity_id
_entity_poly.type
_entity_poly.pdbx_seq_one_letter_code
_entity_poly.pdbx_strand_id
1 'polypeptide(L)'
;MNWNFNPSEYTARDFALIPEGDHRVRINSVVEKVFSTGNEGFEIMLDVSGFNSKLWYYLVLDPKESAKTNQRLGMFFDSFDIHDYNLSCYNDWIGRDGAVRVKHGLYNGNKSANVVFCLSRKQQDKFYVQKTDPYAVQTQETNVRPQREFNGFSF
;
A
#
# COMPACT_ATOMS: atom_id res chain seq x y z
N MET A 1 27.91 -25.82 7.07
CA MET A 1 27.77 -25.12 5.79
C MET A 1 28.84 -24.08 5.64
N ASN A 2 29.54 -24.08 4.52
CA ASN A 2 30.56 -23.09 4.25
C ASN A 2 30.10 -22.13 3.20
N TRP A 3 30.01 -20.87 3.59
CA TRP A 3 29.68 -19.82 2.64
C TRP A 3 30.58 -18.62 2.92
N ASN A 4 31.27 -18.17 1.90
CA ASN A 4 32.11 -16.99 2.02
C ASN A 4 31.35 -15.79 1.50
N PHE A 5 30.83 -14.99 2.42
CA PHE A 5 30.14 -13.77 2.05
C PHE A 5 31.16 -12.76 1.49
N ASN A 6 30.88 -12.25 0.31
CA ASN A 6 31.73 -11.23 -0.32
C ASN A 6 31.02 -9.89 -0.23
N PRO A 7 31.46 -9.00 0.66
CA PRO A 7 30.79 -7.70 0.83
C PRO A 7 30.83 -6.84 -0.44
N SER A 8 31.81 -7.03 -1.31
CA SER A 8 31.91 -6.22 -2.52
C SER A 8 30.84 -6.56 -3.53
N GLU A 9 30.18 -7.70 -3.37
CA GLU A 9 29.08 -8.09 -4.24
C GLU A 9 27.73 -7.68 -3.70
N TYR A 10 27.69 -7.02 -2.54
CA TYR A 10 26.43 -6.59 -1.95
C TYR A 10 26.18 -5.13 -2.25
N THR A 11 25.02 -4.85 -2.78
CA THR A 11 24.54 -3.48 -2.92
C THR A 11 23.23 -3.38 -2.17
N ALA A 12 23.16 -2.42 -1.27
CA ALA A 12 21.93 -2.20 -0.51
C ALA A 12 20.81 -1.88 -1.51
N ARG A 13 19.71 -2.60 -1.40
CA ARG A 13 18.57 -2.26 -2.21
C ARG A 13 18.02 -0.96 -1.74
N ASP A 14 18.00 -0.04 -2.65
CA ASP A 14 17.41 1.22 -2.39
C ASP A 14 15.92 1.09 -2.66
N PHE A 15 15.17 0.69 -1.65
CA PHE A 15 13.73 0.80 -1.72
C PHE A 15 13.43 2.26 -1.49
N ALA A 16 13.30 2.98 -2.58
CA ALA A 16 13.02 4.39 -2.50
C ALA A 16 11.80 4.60 -1.64
N LEU A 17 11.91 5.50 -0.67
CA LEU A 17 10.79 5.91 0.14
C LEU A 17 9.75 6.54 -0.77
N ILE A 18 8.51 6.12 -0.67
CA ILE A 18 7.44 6.68 -1.50
C ILE A 18 7.32 8.17 -1.19
N PRO A 19 7.39 9.03 -2.20
CA PRO A 19 7.36 10.49 -1.97
C PRO A 19 6.06 10.96 -1.35
N GLU A 20 6.11 12.08 -0.65
CA GLU A 20 4.89 12.72 -0.18
C GLU A 20 4.03 13.14 -1.36
N GLY A 21 2.73 13.13 -1.17
CA GLY A 21 1.78 13.52 -2.19
C GLY A 21 0.74 12.45 -2.44
N ASP A 22 0.07 12.55 -3.56
CA ASP A 22 -1.05 11.66 -3.90
C ASP A 22 -0.56 10.57 -4.83
N HIS A 23 -0.92 9.33 -4.52
CA HIS A 23 -0.48 8.18 -5.28
C HIS A 23 -1.64 7.25 -5.59
N ARG A 24 -1.61 6.68 -6.80
CA ARG A 24 -2.53 5.61 -7.17
C ARG A 24 -2.07 4.32 -6.52
N VAL A 25 -2.99 3.60 -5.93
CA VAL A 25 -2.68 2.37 -5.22
C VAL A 25 -3.67 1.28 -5.58
N ARG A 26 -3.27 0.03 -5.31
CA ARG A 26 -4.12 -1.14 -5.50
C ARG A 26 -4.04 -1.97 -4.23
N ILE A 27 -5.16 -2.48 -3.77
CA ILE A 27 -5.20 -3.33 -2.58
C ILE A 27 -4.58 -4.68 -2.92
N ASN A 28 -3.49 -5.02 -2.25
CA ASN A 28 -2.80 -6.28 -2.43
C ASN A 28 -3.33 -7.33 -1.46
N SER A 29 -3.49 -6.98 -0.19
CA SER A 29 -4.00 -7.90 0.81
C SER A 29 -4.76 -7.17 1.91
N VAL A 30 -5.67 -7.88 2.56
CA VAL A 30 -6.46 -7.36 3.67
C VAL A 30 -6.46 -8.43 4.75
N VAL A 31 -6.10 -8.05 5.97
CA VAL A 31 -6.05 -8.95 7.11
C VAL A 31 -6.84 -8.35 8.25
N GLU A 32 -7.72 -9.13 8.86
CA GLU A 32 -8.39 -8.70 10.09
C GLU A 32 -7.37 -8.62 11.21
N LYS A 33 -7.51 -7.63 12.06
CA LYS A 33 -6.52 -7.38 13.10
C LYS A 33 -7.20 -6.81 14.34
N VAL A 34 -6.66 -7.16 15.50
CA VAL A 34 -7.00 -6.50 16.76
C VAL A 34 -5.82 -5.63 17.13
N PHE A 35 -6.06 -4.33 17.25
CA PHE A 35 -4.99 -3.38 17.52
C PHE A 35 -4.68 -3.31 19.01
N SER A 36 -3.55 -2.69 19.35
CA SER A 36 -3.10 -2.61 20.74
C SER A 36 -4.10 -1.94 21.67
N THR A 37 -4.98 -1.11 21.12
CA THR A 37 -6.04 -0.46 21.88
C THR A 37 -7.21 -1.40 22.20
N GLY A 38 -7.20 -2.60 21.63
CA GLY A 38 -8.32 -3.55 21.76
C GLY A 38 -9.37 -3.41 20.67
N ASN A 39 -9.26 -2.40 19.79
CA ASN A 39 -10.19 -2.23 18.70
C ASN A 39 -9.89 -3.19 17.56
N GLU A 40 -10.94 -3.64 16.90
CA GLU A 40 -10.81 -4.48 15.71
C GLU A 40 -10.68 -3.61 14.47
N GLY A 41 -10.20 -4.19 13.41
CA GLY A 41 -10.12 -3.51 12.15
C GLY A 41 -9.36 -4.33 11.11
N PHE A 42 -8.78 -3.64 10.14
CA PHE A 42 -8.11 -4.28 9.02
C PHE A 42 -6.73 -3.66 8.81
N GLU A 43 -5.79 -4.53 8.50
CA GLU A 43 -4.47 -4.12 8.02
C GLU A 43 -4.45 -4.36 6.53
N ILE A 44 -4.27 -3.29 5.76
CA ILE A 44 -4.38 -3.33 4.30
C ILE A 44 -3.02 -3.00 3.72
N MET A 45 -2.51 -3.91 2.90
CA MET A 45 -1.26 -3.67 2.18
C MET A 45 -1.58 -3.18 0.78
N LEU A 46 -0.95 -2.09 0.39
CA LEU A 46 -1.21 -1.43 -0.87
C LEU A 46 0.01 -1.47 -1.77
N ASP A 47 -0.19 -1.86 -3.02
CA ASP A 47 0.80 -1.67 -4.06
C ASP A 47 0.70 -0.23 -4.56
N VAL A 48 1.82 0.38 -4.86
CA VAL A 48 1.86 1.77 -5.28
C VAL A 48 2.32 1.85 -6.72
N SER A 49 1.56 2.53 -7.55
CA SER A 49 1.90 2.68 -8.96
C SER A 49 3.24 3.39 -9.13
N GLY A 50 4.14 2.78 -9.88
CA GLY A 50 5.47 3.35 -10.14
C GLY A 50 6.53 3.02 -9.11
N PHE A 51 6.19 2.29 -8.04
CA PHE A 51 7.13 2.00 -6.97
C PHE A 51 7.08 0.54 -6.56
N ASN A 52 8.21 0.02 -6.14
CA ASN A 52 8.29 -1.36 -5.64
C ASN A 52 7.95 -1.45 -4.15
N SER A 53 8.00 -0.34 -3.44
CA SER A 53 7.67 -0.31 -2.03
C SER A 53 6.17 -0.38 -1.83
N LYS A 54 5.76 -0.92 -0.69
CA LYS A 54 4.36 -1.05 -0.33
C LYS A 54 3.98 0.04 0.67
N LEU A 55 2.69 0.32 0.75
CA LEU A 55 2.13 1.15 1.80
C LEU A 55 1.21 0.30 2.66
N TRP A 56 1.09 0.67 3.92
CA TRP A 56 0.21 0.00 4.85
C TRP A 56 -0.85 0.99 5.30
N TYR A 57 -2.10 0.56 5.26
CA TYR A 57 -3.23 1.37 5.70
C TYR A 57 -4.01 0.59 6.74
N TYR A 58 -4.33 1.23 7.84
CA TYR A 58 -5.01 0.60 8.95
C TYR A 58 -6.39 1.21 9.12
N LEU A 59 -7.43 0.38 8.97
CA LEU A 59 -8.80 0.79 9.23
C LEU A 59 -9.17 0.31 10.62
N VAL A 60 -9.20 1.21 11.57
CA VAL A 60 -9.53 0.89 12.96
C VAL A 60 -11.00 1.18 13.19
N LEU A 61 -11.72 0.19 13.69
CA LEU A 61 -13.15 0.32 13.99
C LEU A 61 -13.28 0.67 15.46
N ASP A 62 -13.42 1.95 15.76
CA ASP A 62 -13.45 2.43 17.13
C ASP A 62 -14.88 2.83 17.51
N PRO A 63 -15.55 2.02 18.36
CA PRO A 63 -16.93 2.34 18.75
C PRO A 63 -17.05 3.62 19.58
N LYS A 64 -15.96 4.06 20.21
CA LYS A 64 -15.99 5.32 20.97
C LYS A 64 -15.87 6.53 20.07
N GLU A 65 -15.39 6.34 18.84
CA GLU A 65 -15.23 7.40 17.86
C GLU A 65 -15.99 7.01 16.60
N SER A 66 -17.26 6.67 16.75
CA SER A 66 -18.02 6.10 15.64
C SER A 66 -18.15 7.04 14.45
N ALA A 67 -18.30 8.34 14.70
CA ALA A 67 -18.41 9.30 13.60
C ALA A 67 -17.12 9.36 12.78
N LYS A 68 -15.96 9.36 13.44
CA LYS A 68 -14.67 9.36 12.76
C LYS A 68 -14.43 8.07 12.02
N THR A 69 -14.83 6.95 12.62
CA THR A 69 -14.70 5.64 12.00
C THR A 69 -15.53 5.57 10.73
N ASN A 70 -16.78 6.02 10.79
CA ASN A 70 -17.64 6.03 9.62
C ASN A 70 -17.12 6.97 8.53
N GLN A 71 -16.52 8.08 8.92
CA GLN A 71 -15.93 9.00 7.95
C GLN A 71 -14.76 8.32 7.22
N ARG A 72 -13.89 7.62 7.94
CA ARG A 72 -12.77 6.91 7.33
C ARG A 72 -13.23 5.78 6.43
N LEU A 73 -14.23 5.01 6.89
CA LEU A 73 -14.78 3.94 6.07
C LEU A 73 -15.38 4.48 4.80
N GLY A 74 -16.12 5.58 4.89
CA GLY A 74 -16.71 6.21 3.72
C GLY A 74 -15.67 6.67 2.72
N MET A 75 -14.60 7.29 3.21
CA MET A 75 -13.50 7.73 2.35
C MET A 75 -12.82 6.54 1.69
N PHE A 76 -12.63 5.46 2.42
CA PHE A 76 -12.01 4.24 1.90
C PHE A 76 -12.90 3.61 0.82
N PHE A 77 -14.19 3.41 1.11
CA PHE A 77 -15.11 2.80 0.17
C PHE A 77 -15.24 3.64 -1.11
N ASP A 78 -15.31 4.95 -0.95
CA ASP A 78 -15.39 5.83 -2.10
C ASP A 78 -14.13 5.80 -2.93
N SER A 79 -12.98 5.84 -2.29
CA SER A 79 -11.69 5.84 -2.99
C SER A 79 -11.51 4.59 -3.84
N PHE A 80 -11.86 3.43 -3.31
CA PHE A 80 -11.66 2.14 -3.96
C PHE A 80 -12.89 1.63 -4.71
N ASP A 81 -13.91 2.48 -4.83
CA ASP A 81 -15.13 2.15 -5.57
C ASP A 81 -15.81 0.89 -5.03
N ILE A 82 -15.89 0.81 -3.72
CA ILE A 82 -16.52 -0.31 -3.03
C ILE A 82 -17.94 0.07 -2.68
N HIS A 83 -18.90 -0.70 -3.16
CA HIS A 83 -20.32 -0.42 -2.95
C HIS A 83 -21.00 -1.43 -2.04
N ASP A 84 -20.35 -2.56 -1.76
CA ASP A 84 -20.84 -3.51 -0.79
C ASP A 84 -20.19 -3.18 0.55
N TYR A 85 -20.96 -2.59 1.46
CA TYR A 85 -20.44 -2.11 2.74
C TYR A 85 -20.41 -3.18 3.82
N ASN A 86 -20.68 -4.42 3.46
CA ASN A 86 -20.60 -5.53 4.41
C ASN A 86 -19.13 -5.86 4.65
N LEU A 87 -18.68 -5.61 5.88
CA LEU A 87 -17.27 -5.80 6.21
C LEU A 87 -16.84 -7.26 6.19
N SER A 88 -17.79 -8.19 6.23
CA SER A 88 -17.45 -9.61 6.07
C SER A 88 -16.95 -9.96 4.68
N CYS A 89 -17.25 -9.12 3.71
CA CYS A 89 -16.83 -9.33 2.32
C CYS A 89 -15.51 -8.66 1.99
N TYR A 90 -14.67 -8.44 2.99
CA TYR A 90 -13.42 -7.68 2.80
C TYR A 90 -12.45 -8.33 1.81
N ASN A 91 -12.58 -9.63 1.57
CA ASN A 91 -11.73 -10.28 0.57
C ASN A 91 -12.01 -9.79 -0.84
N ASP A 92 -13.20 -9.25 -1.08
CA ASP A 92 -13.56 -8.71 -2.39
C ASP A 92 -12.90 -7.37 -2.66
N TRP A 93 -12.27 -6.76 -1.66
CA TRP A 93 -11.55 -5.51 -1.84
C TRP A 93 -10.21 -5.70 -2.55
N ILE A 94 -9.67 -6.90 -2.49
CA ILE A 94 -8.35 -7.19 -3.07
C ILE A 94 -8.40 -6.96 -4.58
N GLY A 95 -7.41 -6.25 -5.09
CA GLY A 95 -7.32 -5.94 -6.52
C GLY A 95 -7.98 -4.63 -6.92
N ARG A 96 -8.69 -3.96 -6.01
CA ARG A 96 -9.33 -2.70 -6.34
C ARG A 96 -8.33 -1.55 -6.29
N ASP A 97 -8.50 -0.61 -7.20
CA ASP A 97 -7.65 0.56 -7.33
C ASP A 97 -8.27 1.76 -6.64
N GLY A 98 -7.44 2.53 -5.99
CA GLY A 98 -7.84 3.78 -5.37
C GLY A 98 -6.67 4.73 -5.37
N ALA A 99 -6.73 5.74 -4.52
CA ALA A 99 -5.62 6.66 -4.34
C ALA A 99 -5.55 7.14 -2.90
N VAL A 100 -4.34 7.41 -2.46
CA VAL A 100 -4.10 7.84 -1.09
C VAL A 100 -3.14 9.01 -1.07
N ARG A 101 -3.25 9.80 -0.02
CA ARG A 101 -2.26 10.86 0.24
C ARG A 101 -1.24 10.35 1.23
N VAL A 102 0.03 10.58 0.92
CA VAL A 102 1.16 10.09 1.70
C VAL A 102 1.90 11.27 2.30
N LYS A 103 2.29 11.13 3.56
CA LYS A 103 3.22 12.03 4.22
C LYS A 103 4.30 11.21 4.89
N HIS A 104 5.46 11.81 5.04
CA HIS A 104 6.56 11.17 5.74
C HIS A 104 6.47 11.43 7.23
N GLY A 105 6.83 10.42 8.00
CA GLY A 105 6.95 10.52 9.44
C GLY A 105 8.24 9.87 9.88
N LEU A 106 8.52 9.95 11.18
CA LEU A 106 9.68 9.31 11.76
C LEU A 106 9.22 8.19 12.67
N TYR A 107 9.88 7.03 12.54
CA TYR A 107 9.63 5.90 13.41
C TYR A 107 10.98 5.35 13.81
N ASN A 108 11.30 5.42 15.10
CA ASN A 108 12.60 4.99 15.63
C ASN A 108 13.77 5.65 14.89
N GLY A 109 13.63 6.95 14.57
CA GLY A 109 14.66 7.71 13.88
C GLY A 109 14.72 7.50 12.38
N ASN A 110 13.90 6.62 11.83
CA ASN A 110 13.87 6.34 10.40
C ASN A 110 12.65 6.99 9.75
N LYS A 111 12.83 7.51 8.55
CA LYS A 111 11.70 8.05 7.79
C LYS A 111 10.82 6.92 7.31
N SER A 112 9.52 7.14 7.37
CA SER A 112 8.55 6.22 6.82
C SER A 112 7.51 6.96 6.01
N ALA A 113 6.96 6.31 5.00
CA ALA A 113 5.86 6.85 4.21
C ALA A 113 4.56 6.34 4.81
N ASN A 114 3.70 7.27 5.20
CA ASN A 114 2.45 6.93 5.87
C ASN A 114 1.26 7.43 5.09
N VAL A 115 0.20 6.63 5.03
CA VAL A 115 -1.05 7.03 4.41
C VAL A 115 -1.77 7.97 5.38
N VAL A 116 -2.07 9.18 4.93
CA VAL A 116 -2.79 10.15 5.74
C VAL A 116 -4.29 9.91 5.59
N PHE A 117 -4.76 9.77 4.36
CA PHE A 117 -6.16 9.47 4.09
C PHE A 117 -6.31 8.98 2.65
N CYS A 118 -7.49 8.39 2.38
CA CYS A 118 -7.84 7.95 1.04
C CYS A 118 -8.50 9.11 0.28
N LEU A 119 -8.17 9.26 -0.98
CA LEU A 119 -8.73 10.31 -1.82
C LEU A 119 -10.05 9.84 -2.42
N SER A 120 -11.04 10.74 -2.50
CA SER A 120 -12.31 10.41 -3.12
C SER A 120 -12.13 10.12 -4.61
N ARG A 121 -13.08 9.41 -5.20
CA ARG A 121 -13.06 9.14 -6.65
C ARG A 121 -12.96 10.43 -7.47
N LYS A 122 -13.68 11.45 -7.04
CA LYS A 122 -13.66 12.73 -7.73
C LYS A 122 -12.25 13.35 -7.70
N GLN A 123 -11.54 13.20 -6.60
CA GLN A 123 -10.18 13.74 -6.48
C GLN A 123 -9.18 12.95 -7.30
N GLN A 124 -9.55 11.76 -7.76
CA GLN A 124 -8.64 10.89 -8.49
C GLN A 124 -8.64 11.12 -9.99
N ASP A 125 -9.46 12.03 -10.48
CA ASP A 125 -9.56 12.28 -11.92
C ASP A 125 -8.21 12.60 -12.55
N LYS A 126 -7.34 13.25 -11.80
CA LYS A 126 -6.00 13.60 -12.28
C LYS A 126 -5.11 12.38 -12.54
N PHE A 127 -5.48 11.21 -12.03
CA PHE A 127 -4.68 10.02 -12.24
C PHE A 127 -5.18 9.19 -13.41
N TYR A 128 -6.28 9.64 -14.04
CA TYR A 128 -6.93 8.96 -15.10
C TYR A 128 -6.08 9.08 -16.31
N VAL A 129 -5.84 8.25 -17.11
CA VAL A 129 -6.28 7.00 -17.55
C VAL A 129 -5.04 6.17 -17.88
N GLN A 130 -4.95 5.00 -17.32
CA GLN A 130 -3.82 4.16 -17.67
C GLN A 130 -4.35 3.07 -18.57
N LYS A 131 -3.87 3.00 -19.78
CA LYS A 131 -4.29 1.96 -20.71
C LYS A 131 -3.56 0.65 -20.44
N THR A 132 -2.42 0.74 -19.75
CA THR A 132 -1.67 -0.45 -19.35
C THR A 132 -1.63 -0.49 -17.83
N ASP A 133 -1.43 -1.68 -17.29
CA ASP A 133 -1.37 -1.84 -15.85
C ASP A 133 -0.05 -1.25 -15.35
N PRO A 134 -0.09 -0.14 -14.58
CA PRO A 134 1.13 0.50 -14.11
C PRO A 134 1.89 -0.36 -13.10
N TYR A 135 1.22 -1.35 -12.51
CA TYR A 135 1.86 -2.23 -11.54
C TYR A 135 2.64 -3.33 -12.26
N ALA A 136 2.20 -3.74 -13.42
CA ALA A 136 2.90 -4.74 -14.21
C ALA A 136 4.23 -4.20 -14.75
N VAL A 137 4.29 -2.91 -15.07
CA VAL A 137 5.51 -2.31 -15.58
C VAL A 137 6.63 -2.36 -14.55
N GLN A 138 6.30 -2.14 -13.28
CA GLN A 138 7.28 -2.21 -12.22
C GLN A 138 7.96 -3.57 -12.15
N THR A 139 7.20 -4.62 -12.35
CA THR A 139 7.76 -5.96 -12.29
C THR A 139 8.79 -6.17 -13.36
N GLN A 140 8.60 -5.61 -14.52
CA GLN A 140 9.54 -5.76 -15.60
C GLN A 140 10.84 -5.02 -15.36
N GLU A 141 10.75 -3.89 -14.71
CA GLU A 141 11.95 -3.12 -14.48
C GLU A 141 12.89 -3.77 -13.51
N THR A 142 12.39 -4.58 -12.62
CA THR A 142 13.24 -5.21 -11.66
C THR A 142 14.07 -6.26 -12.27
N ASN A 143 13.81 -6.59 -13.53
CA ASN A 143 14.54 -7.53 -14.12
C ASN A 143 15.69 -7.14 -14.75
N VAL A 144 15.77 -6.10 -14.80
CA VAL A 144 16.83 -5.66 -15.45
C VAL A 144 18.01 -5.92 -14.76
N ARG A 145 18.10 -6.51 -14.65
CA ARG A 145 18.80 -6.63 -13.96
C ARG A 145 18.92 -7.70 -13.86
N PRO A 146 18.89 -8.04 -13.98
CA PRO A 146 18.79 -8.70 -14.15
C PRO A 146 18.65 -9.35 -13.82
N GLN A 147 18.45 -9.67 -13.23
CA GLN A 147 18.00 -10.15 -13.01
C GLN A 147 17.78 -10.60 -12.60
N ARG A 148 18.12 -11.04 -12.22
CA ARG A 148 17.63 -11.46 -11.76
C ARG A 148 17.03 -11.78 -11.43
N GLU A 149 17.14 -11.90 -10.70
CA GLU A 149 16.45 -12.18 -10.43
C GLU A 149 16.08 -12.47 -10.03
N PHE A 150 16.39 -12.94 -9.45
CA PHE A 150 15.84 -13.29 -9.18
C PHE A 150 15.25 -13.46 -9.18
N ASN A 151 15.47 -13.62 -8.77
CA ASN A 151 14.78 -13.74 -8.82
C ASN A 151 14.32 -13.89 -8.45
N GLY A 152 14.54 -14.00 -7.89
CA GLY A 152 13.83 -14.05 -7.58
C GLY A 152 13.61 -13.72 -7.06
N PHE A 153 13.57 -13.92 -6.53
CA PHE A 153 13.15 -13.44 -6.15
C PHE A 153 12.48 -12.95 -6.05
N SER A 154 12.51 -12.68 -5.92
CA SER A 154 11.90 -12.20 -6.06
C SER A 154 11.64 -12.13 -5.91
N PHE A 155 11.89 -12.49 -5.53
CA PHE A 155 11.63 -12.29 -5.63
C PHE A 155 11.24 -12.32 -5.51
#